data_f94bf91d1fceb9ba3408d11986190f4e
#
_entry.id   f94bf91d1fceb9ba3408d11986190f4e
#
_cell.length_a   1.000
_cell.length_b   1.000
_cell.length_c   1.000
_cell.angle_alpha   90.00
_cell.angle_beta   90.00
_cell.angle_gamma   90.00
#
_symmetry.space_group_name_H-M   'P 1'
#
loop_
_entity.id
_entity.type
_entity.pdbx_description
1 polymer ?
#
loop_
_entity_poly.entity_id
_entity_poly.type
_entity_poly.pdbx_seq_one_letter_code
_entity_poly.pdbx_strand_id
1 'polypeptide(L)'
;MKKITKISLIIIGIILLTGCGKDSLQEISYNDLEKALNNKETFILEIAQDGCHNCEEFNPIFKKVLKKYNLTAKQINLTKLSEEENTKIENLYNITGTPTVIFIEKGEEPSISRRIIGARDEDFIITKLGIAGYIKESK
;
A
#
# COMPACT_ATOMS: atom_id res chain seq x y z
N MET A 1 -29.94 62.32 7.47
CA MET A 1 -28.59 61.87 7.08
C MET A 1 -28.32 60.58 7.87
N LYS A 2 -28.55 59.42 7.28
CA LYS A 2 -28.28 58.12 7.92
C LYS A 2 -27.01 57.52 7.34
N LYS A 3 -25.95 57.48 8.14
CA LYS A 3 -24.72 56.77 7.79
C LYS A 3 -24.94 55.28 7.90
N ILE A 4 -24.99 54.61 6.77
CA ILE A 4 -25.08 53.15 6.73
C ILE A 4 -23.64 52.63 6.87
N THR A 5 -23.34 52.13 8.08
CA THR A 5 -22.10 51.46 8.39
C THR A 5 -22.12 50.10 7.70
N LYS A 6 -21.30 49.94 6.65
CA LYS A 6 -21.10 48.65 5.99
C LYS A 6 -20.30 47.74 6.94
N ILE A 7 -20.96 46.86 7.64
CA ILE A 7 -20.31 45.76 8.35
C ILE A 7 -19.92 44.75 7.30
N SER A 8 -18.63 44.77 6.91
CA SER A 8 -18.04 43.74 6.10
C SER A 8 -17.92 42.47 6.92
N LEU A 9 -18.84 41.53 6.70
CA LEU A 9 -18.75 40.16 7.25
C LEU A 9 -17.61 39.44 6.50
N ILE A 10 -16.44 39.47 7.11
CA ILE A 10 -15.35 38.60 6.73
C ILE A 10 -15.72 37.19 7.24
N ILE A 11 -16.34 36.40 6.40
CA ILE A 11 -16.52 34.98 6.64
C ILE A 11 -15.12 34.36 6.40
N ILE A 12 -14.37 34.22 7.47
CA ILE A 12 -13.16 33.39 7.49
C ILE A 12 -13.65 31.95 7.36
N GLY A 13 -13.69 31.47 6.12
CA GLY A 13 -13.87 30.06 5.84
C GLY A 13 -12.67 29.30 6.40
N ILE A 14 -12.84 28.76 7.60
CA ILE A 14 -11.94 27.72 8.13
C ILE A 14 -12.14 26.52 7.21
N ILE A 15 -11.31 26.43 6.18
CA ILE A 15 -11.14 25.20 5.43
C ILE A 15 -10.48 24.23 6.41
N LEU A 16 -11.32 23.43 7.07
CA LEU A 16 -10.88 22.23 7.74
C LEU A 16 -10.30 21.32 6.65
N LEU A 17 -9.01 21.46 6.40
CA LEU A 17 -8.22 20.45 5.75
C LEU A 17 -8.26 19.23 6.67
N THR A 18 -9.36 18.49 6.63
CA THR A 18 -9.35 17.09 7.04
C THR A 18 -8.43 16.40 6.05
N GLY A 19 -7.15 16.47 6.34
CA GLY A 19 -6.17 15.60 5.73
C GLY A 19 -6.60 14.17 6.05
N CYS A 20 -7.45 13.59 5.20
CA CYS A 20 -7.69 12.17 5.16
C CYS A 20 -6.35 11.56 4.75
N GLY A 21 -5.49 11.32 5.74
CA GLY A 21 -4.21 10.67 5.55
C GLY A 21 -4.50 9.30 4.95
N LYS A 22 -4.28 9.19 3.63
CA LYS A 22 -4.47 7.93 2.90
C LYS A 22 -3.64 6.88 3.63
N ASP A 23 -4.27 5.79 4.06
CA ASP A 23 -3.52 4.74 4.76
C ASP A 23 -2.39 4.27 3.83
N SER A 24 -1.19 4.15 4.36
CA SER A 24 -0.01 3.75 3.58
C SER A 24 -0.13 2.30 3.06
N LEU A 25 -0.97 1.48 3.68
CA LEU A 25 -1.29 0.13 3.25
C LEU A 25 -2.80 0.04 3.02
N GLN A 26 -3.21 -0.10 1.77
CA GLN A 26 -4.60 -0.05 1.34
C GLN A 26 -5.08 -1.43 0.92
N GLU A 27 -6.05 -1.97 1.65
CA GLU A 27 -6.73 -3.20 1.22
C GLU A 27 -7.56 -2.93 -0.03
N ILE A 28 -7.42 -3.79 -1.04
CA ILE A 28 -8.12 -3.70 -2.32
C ILE A 28 -8.81 -5.02 -2.64
N SER A 29 -9.84 -4.99 -3.50
CA SER A 29 -10.48 -6.19 -4.02
C SER A 29 -9.62 -6.87 -5.09
N TYR A 30 -9.92 -8.15 -5.39
CA TYR A 30 -9.29 -8.85 -6.51
C TYR A 30 -9.53 -8.12 -7.85
N ASN A 31 -10.74 -7.62 -8.07
CA ASN A 31 -11.08 -6.87 -9.28
C ASN A 31 -10.25 -5.58 -9.44
N ASP A 32 -9.95 -4.89 -8.32
CA ASP A 32 -9.08 -3.70 -8.37
C ASP A 32 -7.62 -4.06 -8.64
N LEU A 33 -7.14 -5.20 -8.12
CA LEU A 33 -5.84 -5.74 -8.47
C LEU A 33 -5.77 -6.07 -9.97
N GLU A 34 -6.76 -6.81 -10.48
CA GLU A 34 -6.82 -7.20 -11.90
C GLU A 34 -6.82 -5.97 -12.81
N LYS A 35 -7.60 -4.93 -12.48
CA LYS A 35 -7.58 -3.65 -13.20
C LYS A 35 -6.21 -2.98 -13.16
N ALA A 36 -5.56 -2.94 -11.98
CA ALA A 36 -4.24 -2.31 -11.85
C ALA A 36 -3.18 -3.03 -12.71
N LEU A 37 -3.22 -4.38 -12.74
CA LEU A 37 -2.32 -5.18 -13.57
C LEU A 37 -2.59 -4.95 -15.08
N ASN A 38 -3.85 -4.98 -15.51
CA ASN A 38 -4.26 -4.75 -16.89
C ASN A 38 -3.92 -3.33 -17.38
N ASN A 39 -4.01 -2.33 -16.48
CA ASN A 39 -3.61 -0.95 -16.75
C ASN A 39 -2.10 -0.74 -16.71
N LYS A 40 -1.32 -1.81 -16.48
CA LYS A 40 0.14 -1.76 -16.38
C LYS A 40 0.64 -0.77 -15.33
N GLU A 41 -0.04 -0.72 -14.18
CA GLU A 41 0.38 0.11 -13.06
C GLU A 41 1.67 -0.43 -12.43
N THR A 42 2.43 0.47 -11.80
CA THR A 42 3.59 0.13 -10.97
C THR A 42 3.23 0.40 -9.52
N PHE A 43 3.31 -0.62 -8.66
CA PHE A 43 2.91 -0.53 -7.25
C PHE A 43 3.54 -1.63 -6.40
N ILE A 44 3.49 -1.45 -5.09
CA ILE A 44 3.85 -2.45 -4.09
C ILE A 44 2.58 -3.23 -3.74
N LEU A 45 2.63 -4.56 -3.78
CA LEU A 45 1.54 -5.45 -3.45
C LEU A 45 1.91 -6.32 -2.25
N GLU A 46 1.12 -6.29 -1.20
CA GLU A 46 1.20 -7.23 -0.09
C GLU A 46 0.10 -8.28 -0.21
N ILE A 47 0.46 -9.54 -0.10
CA ILE A 47 -0.47 -10.66 0.05
C ILE A 47 -0.47 -11.07 1.52
N ALA A 48 -1.63 -10.95 2.17
CA ALA A 48 -1.85 -11.25 3.58
C ALA A 48 -3.09 -12.11 3.78
N GLN A 49 -3.34 -12.58 4.99
CA GLN A 49 -4.57 -13.27 5.38
C GLN A 49 -4.94 -13.00 6.83
N ASP A 50 -6.19 -13.15 7.20
CA ASP A 50 -6.64 -13.02 8.59
C ASP A 50 -6.08 -14.18 9.44
N GLY A 51 -5.79 -13.89 10.73
CA GLY A 51 -5.22 -14.88 11.66
C GLY A 51 -3.78 -15.29 11.35
N CYS A 52 -3.09 -14.56 10.49
CA CYS A 52 -1.68 -14.76 10.17
C CYS A 52 -0.81 -14.04 11.18
N HIS A 53 -0.18 -14.76 12.10
CA HIS A 53 0.69 -14.20 13.13
C HIS A 53 1.85 -13.36 12.54
N ASN A 54 2.51 -13.87 11.50
CA ASN A 54 3.57 -13.12 10.82
C ASN A 54 3.07 -11.82 10.19
N CYS A 55 1.81 -11.78 9.71
CA CYS A 55 1.21 -10.55 9.16
C CYS A 55 0.94 -9.53 10.28
N GLU A 56 0.50 -9.99 11.46
CA GLU A 56 0.27 -9.12 12.63
C GLU A 56 1.57 -8.48 13.12
N GLU A 57 2.69 -9.20 13.08
CA GLU A 57 4.01 -8.67 13.42
C GLU A 57 4.57 -7.73 12.32
N PHE A 58 4.39 -8.10 11.08
CA PHE A 58 4.97 -7.39 9.93
C PHE A 58 4.28 -6.06 9.63
N ASN A 59 2.95 -6.04 9.61
CA ASN A 59 2.17 -4.88 9.12
C ASN A 59 2.45 -3.56 9.85
N PRO A 60 2.62 -3.53 11.19
CA PRO A 60 2.99 -2.29 11.89
C PRO A 60 4.34 -1.73 11.43
N ILE A 61 5.33 -2.62 11.24
CA ILE A 61 6.68 -2.25 10.79
C ILE A 61 6.62 -1.76 9.34
N PHE A 62 5.93 -2.50 8.48
CA PHE A 62 5.78 -2.17 7.06
C PHE A 62 5.08 -0.82 6.86
N LYS A 63 3.96 -0.59 7.55
CA LYS A 63 3.24 0.70 7.52
C LYS A 63 4.13 1.86 8.00
N LYS A 64 4.93 1.65 9.04
CA LYS A 64 5.89 2.64 9.54
C LYS A 64 6.92 3.00 8.46
N VAL A 65 7.49 2.00 7.78
CA VAL A 65 8.47 2.21 6.71
C VAL A 65 7.83 2.91 5.52
N LEU A 66 6.64 2.46 5.07
CA LEU A 66 5.92 3.13 3.99
C LEU A 66 5.68 4.62 4.28
N LYS A 67 5.23 4.96 5.49
CA LYS A 67 5.03 6.35 5.93
C LYS A 67 6.33 7.14 5.95
N LYS A 68 7.42 6.55 6.47
CA LYS A 68 8.75 7.18 6.55
C LYS A 68 9.26 7.63 5.18
N TYR A 69 8.98 6.86 4.14
CA TYR A 69 9.41 7.14 2.77
C TYR A 69 8.30 7.71 1.86
N ASN A 70 7.15 8.07 2.45
CA ASN A 70 5.98 8.59 1.72
C ASN A 70 5.52 7.67 0.58
N LEU A 71 5.51 6.37 0.86
CA LEU A 71 5.09 5.31 -0.05
C LEU A 71 3.70 4.79 0.33
N THR A 72 3.03 4.18 -0.63
CA THR A 72 1.80 3.42 -0.44
C THR A 72 1.95 2.03 -1.01
N ALA A 73 1.26 1.06 -0.40
CA ALA A 73 1.15 -0.30 -0.91
C ALA A 73 -0.32 -0.71 -0.99
N LYS A 74 -0.64 -1.58 -1.94
CA LYS A 74 -1.93 -2.27 -2.04
C LYS A 74 -1.83 -3.58 -1.26
N GLN A 75 -2.92 -4.01 -0.61
CA GLN A 75 -2.97 -5.29 0.10
C GLN A 75 -4.12 -6.13 -0.42
N ILE A 76 -3.86 -7.39 -0.71
CA ILE A 76 -4.87 -8.43 -0.93
C ILE A 76 -4.94 -9.31 0.31
N ASN A 77 -6.14 -9.46 0.86
CA ASN A 77 -6.40 -10.37 1.97
C ASN A 77 -7.03 -11.65 1.44
N LEU A 78 -6.25 -12.75 1.45
CA LEU A 78 -6.67 -14.04 0.91
C LEU A 78 -7.95 -14.59 1.58
N THR A 79 -8.17 -14.29 2.86
CA THR A 79 -9.36 -14.74 3.60
C THR A 79 -10.66 -14.13 3.05
N LYS A 80 -10.56 -12.96 2.40
CA LYS A 80 -11.72 -12.25 1.84
C LYS A 80 -12.00 -12.56 0.38
N LEU A 81 -11.17 -13.38 -0.25
CA LEU A 81 -11.31 -13.79 -1.63
C LEU A 81 -12.17 -15.05 -1.75
N SER A 82 -12.83 -15.22 -2.89
CA SER A 82 -13.44 -16.49 -3.26
C SER A 82 -12.36 -17.54 -3.55
N GLU A 83 -12.74 -18.83 -3.57
CA GLU A 83 -11.84 -19.94 -3.92
C GLU A 83 -11.23 -19.76 -5.32
N GLU A 84 -12.04 -19.28 -6.28
CA GLU A 84 -11.58 -19.00 -7.64
C GLU A 84 -10.53 -17.89 -7.68
N GLU A 85 -10.77 -16.78 -6.97
CA GLU A 85 -9.83 -15.66 -6.89
C GLU A 85 -8.53 -16.05 -6.18
N ASN A 86 -8.60 -16.84 -5.09
CA ASN A 86 -7.44 -17.41 -4.43
C ASN A 86 -6.60 -18.26 -5.39
N THR A 87 -7.26 -19.14 -6.14
CA THR A 87 -6.59 -19.98 -7.15
C THR A 87 -5.89 -19.13 -8.20
N LYS A 88 -6.50 -18.02 -8.64
CA LYS A 88 -5.88 -17.08 -9.59
C LYS A 88 -4.63 -16.42 -8.99
N ILE A 89 -4.68 -15.98 -7.72
CA ILE A 89 -3.52 -15.40 -7.03
C ILE A 89 -2.39 -16.42 -6.89
N GLU A 90 -2.71 -17.65 -6.51
CA GLU A 90 -1.71 -18.72 -6.40
C GLU A 90 -1.05 -19.03 -7.74
N ASN A 91 -1.84 -19.15 -8.81
CA ASN A 91 -1.32 -19.39 -10.15
C ASN A 91 -0.45 -18.24 -10.67
N LEU A 92 -0.82 -16.99 -10.33
CA LEU A 92 -0.10 -15.81 -10.78
C LEU A 92 1.24 -15.63 -10.05
N TYR A 93 1.26 -15.87 -8.74
CA TYR A 93 2.40 -15.53 -7.90
C TYR A 93 3.06 -16.71 -7.19
N ASN A 94 2.48 -17.91 -7.19
CA ASN A 94 2.99 -19.07 -6.46
C ASN A 94 3.34 -18.71 -5.00
N ILE A 95 2.31 -18.27 -4.24
CA ILE A 95 2.48 -17.80 -2.87
C ILE A 95 2.77 -18.98 -1.94
N THR A 96 3.91 -18.95 -1.26
CA THR A 96 4.35 -20.02 -0.33
C THR A 96 4.06 -19.69 1.14
N GLY A 97 3.63 -18.47 1.44
CA GLY A 97 3.30 -18.03 2.80
C GLY A 97 2.94 -16.55 2.85
N THR A 98 2.37 -16.14 3.97
CA THR A 98 1.99 -14.74 4.24
C THR A 98 2.73 -14.20 5.48
N PRO A 99 3.04 -12.88 5.50
CA PRO A 99 2.86 -11.94 4.40
C PRO A 99 3.88 -12.19 3.27
N THR A 100 3.50 -11.85 2.04
CA THR A 100 4.43 -11.77 0.91
C THR A 100 4.27 -10.41 0.25
N VAL A 101 5.36 -9.63 0.15
CA VAL A 101 5.38 -8.35 -0.58
C VAL A 101 6.01 -8.57 -1.95
N ILE A 102 5.31 -8.12 -2.97
CA ILE A 102 5.66 -8.23 -4.39
C ILE A 102 5.80 -6.82 -4.95
N PHE A 103 6.82 -6.58 -5.75
CA PHE A 103 7.02 -5.32 -6.44
C PHE A 103 6.56 -5.47 -7.89
N ILE A 104 5.47 -4.76 -8.23
CA ILE A 104 4.87 -4.79 -9.56
C ILE A 104 5.39 -3.61 -10.37
N GLU A 105 5.93 -3.87 -11.55
CA GLU A 105 6.40 -2.88 -12.51
C GLU A 105 5.64 -3.06 -13.84
N LYS A 106 4.87 -2.06 -14.23
CA LYS A 106 4.06 -2.08 -15.48
C LYS A 106 3.14 -3.31 -15.57
N GLY A 107 2.52 -3.68 -14.44
CA GLY A 107 1.56 -4.79 -14.37
C GLY A 107 2.18 -6.18 -14.21
N GLU A 108 3.50 -6.29 -14.11
CA GLU A 108 4.21 -7.57 -14.00
C GLU A 108 5.18 -7.57 -12.82
N GLU A 109 5.48 -8.75 -12.29
CA GLU A 109 6.54 -8.92 -11.31
C GLU A 109 7.89 -9.16 -12.05
N PRO A 110 8.84 -8.22 -12.00
CA PRO A 110 10.08 -8.35 -12.76
C PRO A 110 11.03 -9.39 -12.17
N SER A 111 10.94 -9.69 -10.88
CA SER A 111 11.85 -10.66 -10.24
C SER A 111 11.32 -11.13 -8.88
N ILE A 112 11.18 -12.43 -8.74
CA ILE A 112 10.82 -13.11 -7.48
C ILE A 112 11.87 -12.85 -6.38
N SER A 113 13.14 -12.66 -6.72
CA SER A 113 14.22 -12.41 -5.76
C SER A 113 14.06 -11.09 -4.98
N ARG A 114 13.27 -10.17 -5.50
CA ARG A 114 12.98 -8.89 -4.82
C ARG A 114 11.93 -9.02 -3.72
N ARG A 115 11.14 -10.08 -3.67
CA ARG A 115 10.06 -10.27 -2.70
C ARG A 115 10.55 -10.14 -1.25
N ILE A 116 9.63 -9.70 -0.39
CA ILE A 116 9.74 -9.86 1.06
C ILE A 116 8.80 -10.99 1.43
N ILE A 117 9.30 -12.03 2.09
CA ILE A 117 8.51 -13.21 2.48
C ILE A 117 8.60 -13.37 3.99
N GLY A 118 7.44 -13.47 4.65
CA GLY A 118 7.31 -13.59 6.09
C GLY A 118 7.57 -12.27 6.83
N ALA A 119 7.50 -12.31 8.15
CA ALA A 119 7.82 -11.17 9.00
C ALA A 119 9.30 -10.81 8.86
N ARG A 120 9.58 -9.53 8.65
CA ARG A 120 10.93 -8.97 8.49
C ARG A 120 11.05 -7.66 9.24
N ASP A 121 12.25 -7.34 9.68
CA ASP A 121 12.56 -6.08 10.34
C ASP A 121 12.59 -4.87 9.39
N GLU A 122 12.69 -3.68 9.99
CA GLU A 122 12.71 -2.40 9.26
C GLU A 122 13.86 -2.33 8.25
N ASP A 123 15.06 -2.76 8.62
CA ASP A 123 16.26 -2.65 7.78
C ASP A 123 16.16 -3.55 6.54
N PHE A 124 15.63 -4.76 6.70
CA PHE A 124 15.39 -5.66 5.57
C PHE A 124 14.36 -5.07 4.59
N ILE A 125 13.26 -4.50 5.11
CA ILE A 125 12.23 -3.86 4.28
C ILE A 125 12.83 -2.70 3.50
N ILE A 126 13.60 -1.83 4.16
CA ILE A 126 14.28 -0.68 3.53
C ILE A 126 15.23 -1.15 2.43
N THR A 127 16.05 -2.16 2.69
CA THR A 127 16.95 -2.74 1.70
C THR A 127 16.20 -3.23 0.47
N LYS A 128 15.09 -3.96 0.65
CA LYS A 128 14.28 -4.46 -0.48
C LYS A 128 13.60 -3.34 -1.27
N LEU A 129 13.11 -2.30 -0.60
CA LEU A 129 12.57 -1.11 -1.26
C LEU A 129 13.65 -0.38 -2.09
N GLY A 130 14.90 -0.32 -1.59
CA GLY A 130 16.04 0.21 -2.33
C GLY A 130 16.34 -0.60 -3.59
N ILE A 131 16.45 -1.93 -3.46
CA ILE A 131 16.67 -2.86 -4.59
C ILE A 131 15.55 -2.76 -5.63
N ALA A 132 14.31 -2.57 -5.18
CA ALA A 132 13.16 -2.39 -6.06
C ALA A 132 13.04 -0.97 -6.65
N GLY A 133 13.92 -0.03 -6.26
CA GLY A 133 13.97 1.32 -6.83
C GLY A 133 12.94 2.30 -6.25
N TYR A 134 12.25 1.94 -5.17
CA TYR A 134 11.27 2.83 -4.51
C TYR A 134 11.92 3.90 -3.63
N ILE A 135 13.10 3.62 -3.12
CA ILE A 135 13.87 4.57 -2.31
C ILE A 135 15.31 4.66 -2.85
N LYS A 136 15.90 5.85 -2.75
CA LYS A 136 17.32 6.01 -3.05
C LYS A 136 18.11 5.67 -1.81
N GLU A 137 19.12 4.81 -1.93
CA GLU A 137 20.08 4.61 -0.86
C GLU A 137 20.74 5.97 -0.55
N SER A 138 20.60 6.42 0.70
CA SER A 138 21.40 7.54 1.18
C SER A 138 22.85 7.05 1.24
N LYS A 139 23.70 7.59 0.36
CA LYS A 139 25.16 7.42 0.41
C LYS A 139 25.70 7.99 1.71
#